data_7e96519aa2b5e80b571dac784678bae1
#
_entry.id   7e96519aa2b5e80b571dac784678bae1
#
_cell.length_a   1.000
_cell.length_b   1.000
_cell.length_c   1.000
_cell.angle_alpha   90.00
_cell.angle_beta   90.00
_cell.angle_gamma   90.00
#
_symmetry.space_group_name_H-M   'P 1'
#
loop_
_entity.id
_entity.type
_entity.pdbx_description
1 polymer ?
#
loop_
_entity_poly.entity_id
_entity_poly.type
_entity_poly.pdbx_seq_one_letter_code
_entity_poly.pdbx_strand_id
1 'polypeptide(L)'
;MSADPTTDTAAVPLLLDSALQDFRFSRLECVMIDAAPPAVYEATRRLDLLTIHSPLFDLVMWARGVPDRLRRRPLPAPPTMRVADLFDVDTHAQDQPWVALGETPGRELVFGAVGKVWKPAIEWRRIEPEAFTGFEEPGWAKMAAAFTVHPYGTRRSLLAYEARTVCTDAESTARFGRYWTLVSPGVGIVLRAALQSVKRAAEHPDRPGPVRVEGTEAERDET
;
A
#
# COMPACT_ATOMS: atom_id res chain seq x y z
N MET A 1 50.29 1.43 14.92
CA MET A 1 49.33 0.31 15.06
C MET A 1 47.97 0.94 14.93
N SER A 2 47.52 1.13 13.67
CA SER A 2 46.24 1.77 13.33
C SER A 2 45.12 0.73 13.44
N ALA A 3 44.17 0.99 14.32
CA ALA A 3 42.97 0.22 14.36
C ALA A 3 42.06 0.68 13.21
N ASP A 4 41.74 -0.26 12.34
CA ASP A 4 40.78 -0.10 11.25
C ASP A 4 39.37 -0.17 11.84
N PRO A 5 38.54 0.89 11.79
CA PRO A 5 37.16 0.80 12.25
C PRO A 5 36.26 0.43 11.08
N THR A 6 36.49 -0.75 10.50
CA THR A 6 35.47 -1.34 9.64
C THR A 6 34.42 -1.97 10.55
N THR A 7 33.56 -1.15 11.15
CA THR A 7 32.31 -1.64 11.71
C THR A 7 31.46 -2.05 10.50
N ASP A 8 31.54 -3.32 10.15
CA ASP A 8 30.61 -3.97 9.25
C ASP A 8 29.21 -3.85 9.91
N THR A 9 28.52 -2.78 9.58
CA THR A 9 27.11 -2.64 9.94
C THR A 9 26.37 -3.60 9.01
N ALA A 10 26.30 -4.87 9.43
CA ALA A 10 25.49 -5.87 8.74
C ALA A 10 24.11 -5.27 8.47
N ALA A 11 23.79 -5.09 7.20
CA ALA A 11 22.50 -4.55 6.80
C ALA A 11 21.41 -5.46 7.37
N VAL A 12 20.54 -4.92 8.21
CA VAL A 12 19.42 -5.68 8.74
C VAL A 12 18.47 -5.94 7.56
N PRO A 13 18.22 -7.20 7.20
CA PRO A 13 17.37 -7.52 6.05
C PRO A 13 15.97 -6.92 6.24
N LEU A 14 15.35 -6.54 5.13
CA LEU A 14 13.97 -6.07 5.14
C LEU A 14 13.01 -7.26 5.22
N LEU A 15 11.89 -7.10 5.94
CA LEU A 15 10.82 -8.09 5.92
C LEU A 15 10.24 -8.29 4.52
N LEU A 16 10.22 -7.23 3.71
CA LEU A 16 9.80 -7.30 2.32
C LEU A 16 10.65 -8.28 1.50
N ASP A 17 11.96 -8.37 1.77
CA ASP A 17 12.84 -9.34 1.11
C ASP A 17 12.49 -10.77 1.53
N SER A 18 12.10 -10.99 2.78
CA SER A 18 11.65 -12.30 3.25
C SER A 18 10.27 -12.68 2.67
N ALA A 19 9.39 -11.70 2.47
CA ALA A 19 8.04 -11.92 1.94
C ALA A 19 8.06 -12.16 0.41
N LEU A 20 8.85 -11.39 -0.33
CA LEU A 20 8.92 -11.46 -1.79
C LEU A 20 10.32 -11.05 -2.28
N GLN A 21 11.29 -12.00 -2.20
CA GLN A 21 12.67 -11.79 -2.63
C GLN A 21 12.78 -11.73 -4.15
N ASP A 22 12.19 -12.72 -4.83
CA ASP A 22 12.19 -12.81 -6.28
C ASP A 22 10.99 -12.08 -6.85
N PHE A 23 11.23 -10.93 -7.45
CA PHE A 23 10.19 -10.13 -8.11
C PHE A 23 10.64 -9.69 -9.51
N ARG A 24 9.68 -9.46 -10.39
CA ARG A 24 9.94 -9.02 -11.77
C ARG A 24 9.50 -7.58 -12.00
N PHE A 25 8.56 -7.11 -11.25
CA PHE A 25 8.02 -5.77 -11.37
C PHE A 25 8.08 -5.08 -10.02
N SER A 26 8.60 -3.86 -10.00
CA SER A 26 8.65 -3.08 -8.77
C SER A 26 8.47 -1.59 -9.02
N ARG A 27 8.07 -0.91 -7.96
CA ARG A 27 8.06 0.55 -7.88
C ARG A 27 8.44 0.96 -6.48
N LEU A 28 9.44 1.81 -6.37
CA LEU A 28 9.91 2.41 -5.13
C LEU A 28 9.80 3.93 -5.24
N GLU A 29 9.22 4.53 -4.24
CA GLU A 29 9.20 5.99 -4.04
C GLU A 29 9.65 6.30 -2.61
N CYS A 30 10.30 7.45 -2.43
CA CYS A 30 10.82 7.87 -1.13
C CYS A 30 10.52 9.35 -0.87
N VAL A 31 10.41 9.70 0.40
CA VAL A 31 10.27 11.10 0.83
C VAL A 31 11.06 11.36 2.11
N MET A 32 11.69 12.55 2.18
CA MET A 32 12.27 13.04 3.42
C MET A 32 11.19 13.74 4.26
N ILE A 33 11.15 13.40 5.54
CA ILE A 33 10.17 13.91 6.51
C ILE A 33 10.93 14.57 7.67
N ASP A 34 10.56 15.79 8.03
CA ASP A 34 11.13 16.54 9.14
C ASP A 34 10.46 16.14 10.47
N ALA A 35 10.41 14.84 10.73
CA ALA A 35 9.91 14.26 11.96
C ALA A 35 10.73 13.02 12.34
N ALA A 36 10.76 12.71 13.64
CA ALA A 36 11.48 11.54 14.18
C ALA A 36 10.82 10.21 13.72
N PRO A 37 11.59 9.13 13.59
CA PRO A 37 11.09 7.84 13.11
C PRO A 37 9.82 7.32 13.79
N PRO A 38 9.66 7.39 15.11
CA PRO A 38 8.42 6.94 15.76
C PRO A 38 7.19 7.72 15.30
N ALA A 39 7.30 9.04 15.12
CA ALA A 39 6.19 9.88 14.66
C ALA A 39 5.80 9.55 13.21
N VAL A 40 6.79 9.30 12.35
CA VAL A 40 6.56 8.89 10.95
C VAL A 40 5.91 7.52 10.90
N TYR A 41 6.37 6.56 11.71
CA TYR A 41 5.80 5.23 11.78
C TYR A 41 4.33 5.25 12.22
N GLU A 42 4.02 5.99 13.27
CA GLU A 42 2.64 6.15 13.75
C GLU A 42 1.73 6.85 12.73
N ALA A 43 2.25 7.86 12.02
CA ALA A 43 1.53 8.48 10.94
C ALA A 43 1.26 7.52 9.77
N THR A 44 2.22 6.61 9.49
CA THR A 44 2.06 5.57 8.47
C THR A 44 0.99 4.55 8.86
N ARG A 45 0.95 4.10 10.11
CA ARG A 45 -0.09 3.18 10.61
C ARG A 45 -1.50 3.78 10.46
N ARG A 46 -1.64 5.10 10.66
CA ARG A 46 -2.95 5.80 10.55
C ARG A 46 -3.35 6.12 9.11
N LEU A 47 -2.47 5.89 8.14
CA LEU A 47 -2.75 6.16 6.74
C LEU A 47 -3.92 5.30 6.27
N ASP A 48 -4.95 5.93 5.70
CA ASP A 48 -6.01 5.24 4.97
C ASP A 48 -5.63 5.21 3.48
N LEU A 49 -5.32 4.02 2.99
CA LEU A 49 -4.88 3.81 1.61
C LEU A 49 -5.96 4.14 0.56
N LEU A 50 -7.23 4.13 0.96
CA LEU A 50 -8.35 4.42 0.06
C LEU A 50 -8.72 5.90 0.02
N THR A 51 -8.22 6.71 0.96
CA THR A 51 -8.37 8.18 0.90
C THR A 51 -7.31 8.85 0.02
N ILE A 52 -6.39 8.07 -0.55
CA ILE A 52 -5.36 8.58 -1.45
C ILE A 52 -5.99 8.88 -2.81
N HIS A 53 -6.53 10.09 -2.96
CA HIS A 53 -7.04 10.57 -4.24
C HIS A 53 -5.88 11.03 -5.13
N SER A 54 -5.77 10.39 -6.29
CA SER A 54 -4.93 10.85 -7.40
C SER A 54 -5.82 10.94 -8.63
N PRO A 55 -5.80 12.05 -9.38
CA PRO A 55 -6.63 12.20 -10.58
C PRO A 55 -6.46 11.05 -11.58
N LEU A 56 -5.26 10.48 -11.67
CA LEU A 56 -4.97 9.34 -12.53
C LEU A 56 -5.52 8.03 -11.96
N PHE A 57 -5.41 7.82 -10.65
CA PHE A 57 -6.00 6.66 -9.97
C PHE A 57 -7.52 6.72 -10.09
N ASP A 58 -8.12 7.88 -9.84
CA ASP A 58 -9.55 8.11 -9.98
C ASP A 58 -10.01 7.89 -11.42
N LEU A 59 -9.22 8.32 -12.43
CA LEU A 59 -9.48 8.06 -13.85
C LEU A 59 -9.42 6.56 -14.17
N VAL A 60 -8.40 5.83 -13.68
CA VAL A 60 -8.27 4.39 -13.89
C VAL A 60 -9.43 3.64 -13.23
N MET A 61 -9.77 4.00 -11.99
CA MET A 61 -10.90 3.43 -11.27
C MET A 61 -12.24 3.80 -11.92
N TRP A 62 -12.36 5.04 -12.42
CA TRP A 62 -13.52 5.47 -13.20
C TRP A 62 -13.66 4.66 -14.49
N ALA A 63 -12.58 4.50 -15.26
CA ALA A 63 -12.57 3.72 -16.50
C ALA A 63 -12.94 2.24 -16.24
N ARG A 64 -12.46 1.65 -15.14
CA ARG A 64 -12.84 0.30 -14.70
C ARG A 64 -14.32 0.20 -14.30
N GLY A 65 -14.87 1.23 -13.69
CA GLY A 65 -16.29 1.28 -13.29
C GLY A 65 -17.27 1.59 -14.42
N VAL A 66 -16.80 1.95 -15.64
CA VAL A 66 -17.68 2.25 -16.79
C VAL A 66 -18.61 1.08 -17.15
N PRO A 67 -18.16 -0.20 -17.21
CA PRO A 67 -19.06 -1.31 -17.51
C PRO A 67 -20.20 -1.47 -16.50
N ASP A 68 -19.92 -1.26 -15.20
CA ASP A 68 -20.92 -1.38 -14.14
C ASP A 68 -21.88 -0.21 -14.11
N ARG A 69 -21.40 1.01 -14.40
CA ARG A 69 -22.23 2.22 -14.59
C ARG A 69 -23.18 2.07 -15.78
N LEU A 70 -22.69 1.52 -16.89
CA LEU A 70 -23.54 1.20 -18.05
C LEU A 70 -24.62 0.16 -17.72
N ARG A 71 -24.33 -0.75 -16.79
CA ARG A 71 -25.28 -1.76 -16.29
C ARG A 71 -26.18 -1.25 -15.16
N ARG A 72 -26.10 0.04 -14.79
CA ARG A 72 -26.88 0.68 -13.71
C ARG A 72 -26.77 -0.04 -12.36
N ARG A 73 -25.62 -0.66 -12.07
CA ARG A 73 -25.35 -1.22 -10.75
C ARG A 73 -24.86 -0.12 -9.81
N PRO A 74 -25.41 -0.03 -8.58
CA PRO A 74 -24.84 0.85 -7.57
C PRO A 74 -23.40 0.41 -7.28
N LEU A 75 -22.46 1.36 -7.35
CA LEU A 75 -21.11 1.12 -6.88
C LEU A 75 -21.15 1.11 -5.35
N PRO A 76 -20.67 0.06 -4.69
CA PRO A 76 -20.54 0.09 -3.24
C PRO A 76 -19.60 1.24 -2.83
N ALA A 77 -19.89 1.88 -1.70
CA ALA A 77 -18.98 2.86 -1.12
C ALA A 77 -17.61 2.20 -0.94
N PRO A 78 -16.50 2.88 -1.30
CA PRO A 78 -15.19 2.31 -1.10
C PRO A 78 -14.98 2.04 0.39
N PRO A 79 -14.65 0.80 0.78
CA PRO A 79 -14.33 0.51 2.17
C PRO A 79 -13.11 1.33 2.59
N THR A 80 -13.05 1.78 3.85
CA THR A 80 -11.84 2.35 4.42
C THR A 80 -10.80 1.24 4.58
N MET A 81 -9.55 1.49 4.24
CA MET A 81 -8.44 0.55 4.42
C MET A 81 -7.28 1.27 5.11
N ARG A 82 -7.34 1.37 6.42
CA ARG A 82 -6.20 1.89 7.18
C ARG A 82 -5.09 0.85 7.22
N VAL A 83 -3.85 1.31 7.13
CA VAL A 83 -2.70 0.42 7.24
C VAL A 83 -2.75 -0.35 8.57
N ALA A 84 -3.09 0.32 9.69
CA ALA A 84 -3.22 -0.32 10.99
C ALA A 84 -4.20 -1.49 10.99
N ASP A 85 -5.35 -1.36 10.30
CA ASP A 85 -6.41 -2.37 10.28
C ASP A 85 -5.94 -3.70 9.64
N LEU A 86 -4.89 -3.66 8.80
CA LEU A 86 -4.28 -4.87 8.24
C LEU A 86 -3.48 -5.66 9.28
N PHE A 87 -2.96 -4.98 10.33
CA PHE A 87 -2.10 -5.56 11.35
C PHE A 87 -2.83 -5.83 12.67
N ASP A 88 -4.11 -5.47 12.76
CA ASP A 88 -4.93 -5.71 13.93
C ASP A 88 -5.70 -7.02 13.77
N VAL A 89 -5.42 -8.00 14.64
CA VAL A 89 -5.99 -9.36 14.59
C VAL A 89 -7.51 -9.35 14.77
N ASP A 90 -8.03 -8.39 15.52
CA ASP A 90 -9.46 -8.28 15.81
C ASP A 90 -10.26 -7.61 14.67
N THR A 91 -9.56 -6.89 13.80
CA THR A 91 -10.17 -6.09 12.71
C THR A 91 -10.02 -6.75 11.34
N HIS A 92 -9.55 -8.00 11.26
CA HIS A 92 -9.45 -8.72 9.98
C HIS A 92 -10.82 -8.72 9.29
N ALA A 93 -11.07 -7.66 8.53
CA ALA A 93 -12.27 -7.52 7.71
C ALA A 93 -12.31 -8.71 6.75
N GLN A 94 -13.25 -9.61 6.95
CA GLN A 94 -13.40 -10.88 6.23
C GLN A 94 -13.48 -10.73 4.70
N ASP A 95 -13.52 -9.49 4.19
CA ASP A 95 -13.66 -9.18 2.77
C ASP A 95 -12.46 -8.43 2.16
N GLN A 96 -11.35 -8.26 2.89
CA GLN A 96 -10.16 -7.59 2.34
C GLN A 96 -9.23 -8.58 1.65
N PRO A 97 -8.75 -8.28 0.42
CA PRO A 97 -7.80 -9.14 -0.28
C PRO A 97 -6.36 -9.02 0.21
N TRP A 98 -6.07 -7.96 1.00
CA TRP A 98 -4.74 -7.67 1.52
C TRP A 98 -4.57 -8.27 2.91
N VAL A 99 -3.40 -8.88 3.15
CA VAL A 99 -3.02 -9.48 4.42
C VAL A 99 -1.71 -8.88 4.92
N ALA A 100 -1.55 -8.77 6.25
CA ALA A 100 -0.29 -8.42 6.87
C ALA A 100 0.71 -9.56 6.68
N LEU A 101 1.91 -9.25 6.16
CA LEU A 101 2.99 -10.22 5.97
C LEU A 101 4.09 -10.09 7.03
N GLY A 102 4.09 -9.00 7.78
CA GLY A 102 5.00 -8.78 8.89
C GLY A 102 5.13 -7.32 9.27
N GLU A 103 5.53 -7.09 10.50
CA GLU A 103 5.76 -5.78 11.08
C GLU A 103 7.04 -5.80 11.90
N THR A 104 7.90 -4.81 11.69
CA THR A 104 8.98 -4.43 12.61
C THR A 104 8.60 -3.08 13.21
N PRO A 105 8.14 -3.05 14.48
CA PRO A 105 7.67 -1.83 15.12
C PRO A 105 8.69 -0.68 15.01
N GLY A 106 8.19 0.50 14.62
CA GLY A 106 9.03 1.69 14.42
C GLY A 106 9.84 1.71 13.12
N ARG A 107 9.83 0.63 12.33
CA ARG A 107 10.70 0.49 11.15
C ARG A 107 9.96 0.09 9.88
N GLU A 108 9.20 -1.01 9.89
CA GLU A 108 8.70 -1.61 8.65
C GLU A 108 7.31 -2.21 8.84
N LEU A 109 6.46 -2.00 7.83
CA LEU A 109 5.11 -2.56 7.71
C LEU A 109 5.01 -3.22 6.34
N VAL A 110 4.80 -4.55 6.29
CA VAL A 110 4.73 -5.33 5.04
C VAL A 110 3.37 -5.98 4.93
N PHE A 111 2.73 -5.82 3.77
CA PHE A 111 1.44 -6.42 3.45
C PHE A 111 1.42 -6.91 2.01
N GLY A 112 0.55 -7.85 1.73
CA GLY A 112 0.50 -8.47 0.41
C GLY A 112 -0.88 -8.94 0.02
N ALA A 113 -1.03 -9.27 -1.26
CA ALA A 113 -2.24 -9.83 -1.83
C ALA A 113 -1.92 -10.73 -3.03
N VAL A 114 -2.83 -11.64 -3.35
CA VAL A 114 -2.77 -12.46 -4.55
C VAL A 114 -3.98 -12.15 -5.43
N GLY A 115 -3.73 -11.83 -6.71
CA GLY A 115 -4.83 -11.44 -7.58
C GLY A 115 -4.48 -11.42 -9.07
N LYS A 116 -5.53 -11.40 -9.91
CA LYS A 116 -5.44 -11.22 -11.36
C LYS A 116 -5.84 -9.78 -11.70
N VAL A 117 -4.96 -8.84 -11.36
CA VAL A 117 -5.24 -7.39 -11.43
C VAL A 117 -5.30 -6.84 -12.87
N TRP A 118 -4.83 -7.61 -13.85
CA TRP A 118 -4.92 -7.26 -15.29
C TRP A 118 -6.30 -7.54 -15.89
N LYS A 119 -7.19 -8.21 -15.15
CA LYS A 119 -8.57 -8.42 -15.58
C LYS A 119 -9.42 -7.16 -15.38
N PRO A 120 -10.45 -6.91 -16.19
CA PRO A 120 -11.38 -5.79 -15.98
C PRO A 120 -12.04 -5.83 -14.60
N ALA A 121 -12.58 -6.99 -14.19
CA ALA A 121 -12.94 -7.28 -12.81
C ALA A 121 -11.76 -8.01 -12.16
N ILE A 122 -11.18 -7.39 -11.12
CA ILE A 122 -10.07 -8.02 -10.41
C ILE A 122 -10.56 -9.29 -9.71
N GLU A 123 -9.88 -10.39 -9.97
CA GLU A 123 -10.08 -11.63 -9.23
C GLU A 123 -9.06 -11.70 -8.10
N TRP A 124 -9.53 -11.70 -6.87
CA TRP A 124 -8.70 -11.86 -5.70
C TRP A 124 -8.68 -13.30 -5.23
N ARG A 125 -7.51 -13.77 -4.80
CA ARG A 125 -7.34 -15.02 -4.10
C ARG A 125 -7.15 -14.73 -2.62
N ARG A 126 -8.07 -15.18 -1.79
CA ARG A 126 -7.86 -15.10 -0.34
C ARG A 126 -6.72 -16.03 0.05
N ILE A 127 -5.81 -15.55 0.85
CA ILE A 127 -4.63 -16.28 1.29
C ILE A 127 -4.34 -15.93 2.75
N GLU A 128 -3.90 -16.93 3.52
CA GLU A 128 -3.38 -16.70 4.85
C GLU A 128 -1.95 -16.15 4.76
N PRO A 129 -1.51 -15.30 5.69
CA PRO A 129 -0.18 -14.68 5.65
C PRO A 129 0.96 -15.69 5.50
N GLU A 130 0.88 -16.81 6.22
CA GLU A 130 1.90 -17.88 6.24
C GLU A 130 2.00 -18.62 4.89
N ALA A 131 0.89 -18.66 4.15
CA ALA A 131 0.84 -19.30 2.84
C ALA A 131 1.32 -18.39 1.71
N PHE A 132 1.49 -17.08 1.95
CA PHE A 132 1.80 -16.10 0.90
C PHE A 132 3.15 -16.41 0.21
N THR A 133 4.20 -16.64 0.97
CA THR A 133 5.54 -16.88 0.42
C THR A 133 5.59 -18.12 -0.46
N GLY A 134 4.96 -19.22 -0.03
CA GLY A 134 4.90 -20.49 -0.74
C GLY A 134 3.79 -20.60 -1.80
N PHE A 135 3.04 -19.53 -2.07
CA PHE A 135 1.96 -19.59 -3.05
C PHE A 135 2.50 -19.68 -4.49
N GLU A 136 2.14 -20.75 -5.22
CA GLU A 136 2.62 -21.04 -6.58
C GLU A 136 1.51 -21.48 -7.55
N GLU A 137 0.23 -21.41 -7.15
CA GLU A 137 -0.89 -21.76 -8.03
C GLU A 137 -0.79 -21.00 -9.35
N PRO A 138 -0.78 -21.66 -10.53
CA PRO A 138 -0.62 -20.98 -11.81
C PRO A 138 -1.75 -20.01 -12.12
N GLY A 139 -1.42 -18.92 -12.85
CA GLY A 139 -2.43 -17.98 -13.31
C GLY A 139 -2.60 -16.75 -12.40
N TRP A 140 -1.73 -16.53 -11.40
CA TRP A 140 -1.88 -15.46 -10.42
C TRP A 140 -0.67 -14.52 -10.38
N ALA A 141 -0.87 -13.36 -9.78
CA ALA A 141 0.21 -12.46 -9.35
C ALA A 141 0.23 -12.37 -7.82
N LYS A 142 1.42 -12.51 -7.24
CA LYS A 142 1.73 -12.18 -5.86
C LYS A 142 2.21 -10.73 -5.84
N MET A 143 1.62 -9.92 -5.01
CA MET A 143 1.97 -8.52 -4.82
C MET A 143 2.30 -8.31 -3.35
N ALA A 144 3.45 -7.73 -3.07
CA ALA A 144 3.84 -7.31 -1.73
C ALA A 144 4.18 -5.82 -1.74
N ALA A 145 3.86 -5.14 -0.68
CA ALA A 145 4.20 -3.73 -0.51
C ALA A 145 4.67 -3.47 0.92
N ALA A 146 5.58 -2.51 1.07
CA ALA A 146 6.13 -2.16 2.36
C ALA A 146 6.30 -0.65 2.52
N PHE A 147 6.00 -0.18 3.71
CA PHE A 147 6.48 1.10 4.21
C PHE A 147 7.70 0.85 5.08
N THR A 148 8.81 1.55 4.80
CA THR A 148 10.04 1.43 5.58
C THR A 148 10.50 2.80 6.04
N VAL A 149 10.69 2.96 7.35
CA VAL A 149 11.15 4.19 8.00
C VAL A 149 12.63 4.06 8.32
N HIS A 150 13.44 4.93 7.74
CA HIS A 150 14.87 5.01 8.01
C HIS A 150 15.21 6.30 8.76
N PRO A 151 15.92 6.23 9.89
CA PRO A 151 16.44 7.43 10.56
C PRO A 151 17.37 8.22 9.63
N TYR A 152 17.24 9.55 9.62
CA TYR A 152 18.14 10.44 8.90
C TYR A 152 18.58 11.60 9.79
N GLY A 153 19.74 11.45 10.41
CA GLY A 153 20.17 12.33 11.50
C GLY A 153 19.33 12.16 12.75
N THR A 154 19.18 13.23 13.54
CA THR A 154 18.55 13.15 14.88
C THR A 154 17.04 13.42 14.88
N ARG A 155 16.52 14.13 13.89
CA ARG A 155 15.13 14.60 13.88
C ARG A 155 14.38 14.40 12.57
N ARG A 156 15.00 13.75 11.60
CA ARG A 156 14.42 13.49 10.28
C ARG A 156 14.34 12.01 9.99
N SER A 157 13.49 11.65 9.06
CA SER A 157 13.33 10.29 8.57
C SER A 157 13.22 10.26 7.05
N LEU A 158 13.75 9.22 6.45
CA LEU A 158 13.43 8.84 5.08
C LEU A 158 12.34 7.77 5.15
N LEU A 159 11.17 8.07 4.59
CA LEU A 159 10.09 7.08 4.40
C LEU A 159 10.13 6.58 2.98
N ALA A 160 10.26 5.27 2.82
CA ALA A 160 10.16 4.56 1.57
C ALA A 160 8.82 3.82 1.48
N TYR A 161 8.24 3.76 0.27
CA TYR A 161 7.11 2.92 -0.06
C TYR A 161 7.45 2.12 -1.30
N GLU A 162 7.62 0.81 -1.14
CA GLU A 162 7.97 -0.11 -2.22
C GLU A 162 6.83 -1.09 -2.47
N ALA A 163 6.52 -1.31 -3.76
CA ALA A 163 5.61 -2.34 -4.22
C ALA A 163 6.34 -3.29 -5.16
N ARG A 164 6.22 -4.58 -4.92
CA ARG A 164 6.83 -5.67 -5.70
C ARG A 164 5.77 -6.61 -6.22
N THR A 165 6.01 -7.19 -7.39
CA THR A 165 5.11 -8.18 -7.98
C THR A 165 5.88 -9.27 -8.70
N VAL A 166 5.46 -10.50 -8.50
CA VAL A 166 5.85 -11.67 -9.29
C VAL A 166 4.61 -12.43 -9.72
N CYS A 167 4.63 -12.99 -10.93
CA CYS A 167 3.56 -13.87 -11.40
C CYS A 167 4.00 -15.33 -11.31
N THR A 168 3.06 -16.21 -11.04
CA THR A 168 3.31 -17.63 -10.77
C THR A 168 3.62 -18.47 -12.02
N ASP A 169 3.43 -17.91 -13.23
CA ASP A 169 3.74 -18.56 -14.49
C ASP A 169 4.08 -17.55 -15.60
N ALA A 170 4.60 -18.06 -16.72
CA ALA A 170 5.04 -17.25 -17.86
C ALA A 170 3.88 -16.51 -18.55
N GLU A 171 2.70 -17.12 -18.66
CA GLU A 171 1.54 -16.53 -19.30
C GLU A 171 1.00 -15.35 -18.47
N SER A 172 0.84 -15.54 -17.17
CA SER A 172 0.47 -14.47 -16.23
C SER A 172 1.51 -13.35 -16.21
N THR A 173 2.80 -13.69 -16.28
CA THR A 173 3.89 -12.71 -16.39
C THR A 173 3.76 -11.85 -17.63
N ALA A 174 3.47 -12.46 -18.80
CA ALA A 174 3.29 -11.73 -20.04
C ALA A 174 2.04 -10.83 -20.02
N ARG A 175 0.94 -11.30 -19.41
CA ARG A 175 -0.31 -10.53 -19.25
C ARG A 175 -0.11 -9.35 -18.29
N PHE A 176 0.48 -9.63 -17.14
CA PHE A 176 0.79 -8.58 -16.16
C PHE A 176 1.78 -7.57 -16.70
N GLY A 177 2.81 -7.99 -17.45
CA GLY A 177 3.79 -7.08 -18.05
C GLY A 177 3.17 -6.04 -18.97
N ARG A 178 2.21 -6.43 -19.82
CA ARG A 178 1.46 -5.50 -20.67
C ARG A 178 0.61 -4.52 -19.84
N TYR A 179 -0.06 -5.03 -18.81
CA TYR A 179 -0.81 -4.21 -17.86
C TYR A 179 0.11 -3.24 -17.11
N TRP A 180 1.27 -3.73 -16.62
CA TRP A 180 2.24 -2.93 -15.86
C TRP A 180 2.81 -1.77 -16.67
N THR A 181 3.12 -1.97 -17.93
CA THR A 181 3.58 -0.90 -18.83
C THR A 181 2.59 0.26 -18.89
N LEU A 182 1.31 -0.04 -18.84
CA LEU A 182 0.25 0.97 -18.87
C LEU A 182 0.05 1.65 -17.51
N VAL A 183 0.08 0.88 -16.40
CA VAL A 183 -0.35 1.39 -15.09
C VAL A 183 0.81 1.87 -14.21
N SER A 184 2.06 1.47 -14.47
CA SER A 184 3.20 1.78 -13.60
C SER A 184 3.44 3.28 -13.35
N PRO A 185 3.21 4.21 -14.31
CA PRO A 185 3.28 5.64 -14.02
C PRO A 185 2.26 6.07 -12.97
N GLY A 186 1.03 5.52 -13.06
CA GLY A 186 -0.04 5.78 -12.10
C GLY A 186 0.28 5.22 -10.72
N VAL A 187 0.86 4.02 -10.66
CA VAL A 187 1.32 3.43 -9.39
C VAL A 187 2.29 4.37 -8.68
N GLY A 188 3.30 4.89 -9.40
CA GLY A 188 4.24 5.86 -8.80
C GLY A 188 3.56 7.11 -8.26
N ILE A 189 2.53 7.63 -8.94
CA ILE A 189 1.75 8.78 -8.45
C ILE A 189 1.01 8.43 -7.15
N VAL A 190 0.38 7.26 -7.08
CA VAL A 190 -0.33 6.79 -5.88
C VAL A 190 0.65 6.60 -4.71
N LEU A 191 1.80 5.96 -4.93
CA LEU A 191 2.81 5.79 -3.89
C LEU A 191 3.30 7.15 -3.35
N ARG A 192 3.59 8.11 -4.23
CA ARG A 192 3.99 9.47 -3.81
C ARG A 192 2.89 10.17 -3.05
N ALA A 193 1.64 10.05 -3.47
CA ALA A 193 0.52 10.66 -2.77
C ALA A 193 0.35 10.07 -1.35
N ALA A 194 0.54 8.76 -1.18
CA ALA A 194 0.58 8.10 0.12
C ALA A 194 1.69 8.68 1.00
N LEU A 195 2.92 8.73 0.48
CA LEU A 195 4.08 9.28 1.19
C LEU A 195 3.87 10.75 1.58
N GLN A 196 3.28 11.57 0.71
CA GLN A 196 2.98 12.97 1.00
C GLN A 196 1.88 13.13 2.07
N SER A 197 0.94 12.19 2.14
CA SER A 197 -0.08 12.18 3.19
C SER A 197 0.53 11.85 4.55
N VAL A 198 1.41 10.85 4.62
CA VAL A 198 2.16 10.53 5.84
C VAL A 198 3.06 11.69 6.25
N LYS A 199 3.78 12.32 5.29
CA LYS A 199 4.63 13.47 5.56
C LYS A 199 3.85 14.61 6.23
N ARG A 200 2.71 14.99 5.67
CA ARG A 200 1.86 16.04 6.24
C ARG A 200 1.35 15.69 7.64
N ALA A 201 0.95 14.44 7.86
CA ALA A 201 0.46 13.99 9.16
C ALA A 201 1.57 13.94 10.23
N ALA A 202 2.79 13.53 9.85
CA ALA A 202 3.93 13.45 10.76
C ALA A 202 4.52 14.79 11.12
N GLU A 203 4.57 15.74 10.16
CA GLU A 203 5.11 17.10 10.37
C GLU A 203 4.12 18.05 11.05
N HIS A 204 2.80 17.77 10.98
CA HIS A 204 1.74 18.62 11.52
C HIS A 204 0.69 17.78 12.29
N PRO A 205 1.07 17.17 13.42
CA PRO A 205 0.19 16.26 14.16
C PRO A 205 -1.09 16.93 14.68
N ASP A 206 -1.07 18.25 14.89
CA ASP A 206 -2.21 19.02 15.43
C ASP A 206 -3.21 19.47 14.37
N ARG A 207 -2.94 19.20 13.08
CA ARG A 207 -3.86 19.56 12.00
C ARG A 207 -4.80 18.36 11.73
N PRO A 208 -6.10 18.48 12.04
CA PRO A 208 -7.03 17.40 11.69
C PRO A 208 -6.94 17.14 10.18
N GLY A 209 -6.84 15.87 9.81
CA GLY A 209 -6.93 15.45 8.41
C GLY A 209 -8.23 15.96 7.79
N PRO A 210 -8.38 15.97 6.46
CA PRO A 210 -9.59 16.47 5.81
C PRO A 210 -10.80 15.74 6.39
N VAL A 211 -11.61 16.49 7.16
CA VAL A 211 -12.86 16.01 7.73
C VAL A 211 -13.79 15.71 6.56
N ARG A 212 -14.21 14.47 6.44
CA ARG A 212 -15.33 14.11 5.58
C ARG A 212 -16.54 14.88 6.14
N VAL A 213 -17.01 15.88 5.43
CA VAL A 213 -18.29 16.51 5.73
C VAL A 213 -19.35 15.44 5.43
N GLU A 214 -19.81 14.74 6.45
CA GLU A 214 -21.06 13.99 6.38
C GLU A 214 -22.14 14.98 6.04
N GLY A 215 -22.77 14.77 4.87
CA GLY A 215 -23.88 15.61 4.45
C GLY A 215 -24.96 15.60 5.52
N THR A 216 -25.15 16.74 6.15
CA THR A 216 -26.30 17.01 6.99
C THR A 216 -27.53 16.86 6.09
N GLU A 217 -28.22 15.74 6.17
CA GLU A 217 -29.62 15.65 5.77
C GLU A 217 -30.40 16.57 6.71
N ALA A 218 -30.51 17.82 6.29
CA ALA A 218 -31.41 18.76 6.93
C ALA A 218 -32.83 18.29 6.68
N GLU A 219 -33.41 17.75 7.73
CA GLU A 219 -34.79 17.87 8.14
C GLU A 219 -35.58 18.89 7.28
N ARG A 220 -36.35 18.38 6.34
CA ARG A 220 -37.48 19.08 5.79
C ARG A 220 -38.69 18.25 6.14
N ASP A 221 -39.11 18.47 7.36
CA ASP A 221 -40.47 18.14 7.77
C ASP A 221 -41.24 19.45 7.99
N GLU A 222 -42.51 19.42 7.54
CA GLU A 222 -43.61 20.27 7.90
C GLU A 222 -43.64 21.76 7.45
N THR A 223 -44.36 22.07 6.39
CA THR A 223 -45.72 22.72 6.52
C THR A 223 -46.49 22.58 5.22
#